data_dc0f26a9c16f4bf9cdd3193e29d2b4c9
#
_entry.id   dc0f26a9c16f4bf9cdd3193e29d2b4c9
#
_cell.length_a   1.000
_cell.length_b   1.000
_cell.length_c   1.000
_cell.angle_alpha   90.00
_cell.angle_beta   90.00
_cell.angle_gamma   90.00
#
_symmetry.space_group_name_H-M   'P 1'
#
loop_
_entity.id
_entity.type
_entity.pdbx_description
1 polymer ?
#
loop_
_entity_poly.entity_id
_entity_poly.type
_entity_poly.pdbx_seq_one_letter_code
_entity_poly.pdbx_strand_id
1 'polypeptide(L)'
;MSFASLKKSSGNFASLTKEINKMNSKGNKSDERFWKPGVDKSGNGFAIIRFVPPQGDSELPWAQVWSHAFQGPGGWFIENSLTTLGKKCPISAHNSMLWNSGKESDKEIARKQKRKLSYYTNIYVI
;
A
#
# COMPACT_ATOMS: atom_id res chain seq x y z
N MET A 1 18.80 16.77 -37.26
CA MET A 1 17.53 16.04 -37.14
C MET A 1 16.65 16.33 -38.34
N SER A 2 16.24 15.32 -39.07
CA SER A 2 15.39 15.47 -40.27
C SER A 2 13.91 15.54 -39.82
N PHE A 3 13.10 16.34 -40.49
CA PHE A 3 11.64 16.42 -40.31
C PHE A 3 10.94 15.04 -40.46
N ALA A 4 11.55 14.14 -41.24
CA ALA A 4 11.06 12.76 -41.39
C ALA A 4 11.22 11.91 -40.11
N SER A 5 12.23 12.18 -39.26
CA SER A 5 12.43 11.51 -38.00
C SER A 5 11.46 12.00 -36.93
N LEU A 6 11.04 13.27 -36.98
CA LEU A 6 10.02 13.85 -36.11
C LEU A 6 8.61 13.32 -36.42
N LYS A 7 8.30 13.05 -37.69
CA LYS A 7 7.04 12.41 -38.10
C LYS A 7 6.93 10.95 -37.63
N LYS A 8 8.06 10.23 -37.52
CA LYS A 8 8.08 8.87 -36.98
C LYS A 8 7.84 8.83 -35.47
N SER A 9 8.17 9.91 -34.74
CA SER A 9 7.92 10.00 -33.30
C SER A 9 6.46 10.36 -32.96
N SER A 10 5.68 10.87 -33.91
CA SER A 10 4.25 11.17 -33.71
C SER A 10 3.37 9.88 -33.52
N GLY A 11 3.90 8.72 -33.93
CA GLY A 11 3.24 7.43 -33.68
C GLY A 11 3.22 7.00 -32.20
N ASN A 12 4.00 7.68 -31.35
CA ASN A 12 4.06 7.38 -29.92
C ASN A 12 2.97 8.08 -29.07
N PHE A 13 2.20 9.00 -29.66
CA PHE A 13 1.16 9.74 -28.93
C PHE A 13 0.03 8.84 -28.47
N ALA A 14 -0.38 7.87 -29.31
CA ALA A 14 -1.40 6.89 -28.96
C ALA A 14 -0.93 5.95 -27.83
N SER A 15 0.35 5.57 -27.84
CA SER A 15 0.97 4.77 -26.78
C SER A 15 1.06 5.57 -25.48
N LEU A 16 1.41 6.85 -25.56
CA LEU A 16 1.48 7.75 -24.42
C LEU A 16 0.10 7.99 -23.80
N THR A 17 -0.90 8.24 -24.61
CA THR A 17 -2.31 8.39 -24.17
C THR A 17 -2.81 7.12 -23.52
N LYS A 18 -2.44 5.95 -24.06
CA LYS A 18 -2.80 4.64 -23.50
C LYS A 18 -2.15 4.41 -22.12
N GLU A 19 -0.90 4.81 -21.95
CA GLU A 19 -0.19 4.73 -20.66
C GLU A 19 -0.73 5.75 -19.66
N ILE A 20 -1.05 6.97 -20.06
CA ILE A 20 -1.67 7.99 -19.20
C ILE A 20 -3.05 7.53 -18.75
N ASN A 21 -3.87 6.98 -19.66
CA ASN A 21 -5.18 6.42 -19.31
C ASN A 21 -5.05 5.22 -18.38
N LYS A 22 -4.02 4.40 -18.54
CA LYS A 22 -3.72 3.27 -17.65
C LYS A 22 -3.25 3.74 -16.26
N MET A 23 -2.50 4.84 -16.19
CA MET A 23 -2.14 5.48 -14.92
C MET A 23 -3.37 6.09 -14.23
N ASN A 24 -4.23 6.78 -14.97
CA ASN A 24 -5.46 7.38 -14.45
C ASN A 24 -6.51 6.33 -14.05
N SER A 25 -6.55 5.19 -14.73
CA SER A 25 -7.43 4.07 -14.37
C SER A 25 -6.93 3.24 -13.18
N LYS A 26 -5.69 3.44 -12.74
CA LYS A 26 -5.16 2.85 -11.50
C LYS A 26 -5.67 3.52 -10.22
N GLY A 27 -6.33 4.67 -10.32
CA GLY A 27 -7.02 5.27 -9.19
C GLY A 27 -8.26 4.46 -8.84
N ASN A 28 -8.24 3.69 -7.78
CA ASN A 28 -9.35 2.97 -7.15
C ASN A 28 -9.66 1.53 -7.58
N LYS A 29 -8.80 0.80 -8.26
CA LYS A 29 -8.96 -0.66 -8.24
C LYS A 29 -8.45 -1.16 -6.90
N SER A 30 -9.37 -1.63 -6.06
CA SER A 30 -9.01 -2.45 -4.90
C SER A 30 -8.14 -3.61 -5.40
N ASP A 31 -7.05 -3.87 -4.72
CA ASP A 31 -6.17 -4.97 -5.09
C ASP A 31 -6.92 -6.30 -4.94
N GLU A 32 -7.18 -6.99 -6.05
CA GLU A 32 -7.96 -8.22 -6.12
C GLU A 32 -7.32 -9.38 -5.33
N ARG A 33 -6.05 -9.23 -4.96
CA ARG A 33 -5.37 -10.21 -4.09
C ARG A 33 -5.92 -10.21 -2.67
N PHE A 34 -6.51 -9.08 -2.23
CA PHE A 34 -7.09 -8.95 -0.91
C PHE A 34 -8.59 -9.24 -0.97
N TRP A 35 -8.94 -10.45 -0.58
CA TRP A 35 -10.34 -10.85 -0.52
C TRP A 35 -11.08 -10.14 0.64
N LYS A 36 -12.29 -9.74 0.38
CA LYS A 36 -13.22 -9.21 1.37
C LYS A 36 -14.57 -9.89 1.19
N PRO A 37 -15.27 -10.22 2.29
CA PRO A 37 -16.62 -10.77 2.19
C PRO A 37 -17.56 -9.75 1.57
N GLY A 38 -18.51 -10.22 0.77
CA GLY A 38 -19.63 -9.40 0.33
C GLY A 38 -20.46 -8.99 1.55
N VAL A 39 -20.89 -7.74 1.59
CA VAL A 39 -21.73 -7.20 2.67
C VAL A 39 -23.07 -6.73 2.11
N ASP A 40 -24.11 -6.83 2.93
CA ASP A 40 -25.44 -6.31 2.64
C ASP A 40 -25.50 -4.79 2.84
N LYS A 41 -26.68 -4.18 2.62
CA LYS A 41 -26.90 -2.75 2.82
C LYS A 41 -26.70 -2.29 4.25
N SER A 42 -26.76 -3.21 5.21
CA SER A 42 -26.55 -2.96 6.66
C SER A 42 -25.09 -3.14 7.07
N GLY A 43 -24.21 -3.51 6.15
CA GLY A 43 -22.79 -3.77 6.42
C GLY A 43 -22.48 -5.15 6.97
N ASN A 44 -23.45 -6.07 7.01
CA ASN A 44 -23.27 -7.44 7.48
C ASN A 44 -22.83 -8.34 6.32
N GLY A 45 -21.85 -9.20 6.57
CA GLY A 45 -21.37 -10.18 5.61
C GLY A 45 -21.14 -11.54 6.27
N PHE A 46 -21.27 -12.59 5.47
CA PHE A 46 -20.99 -13.96 5.88
C PHE A 46 -20.18 -14.67 4.80
N ALA A 47 -19.18 -15.42 5.23
CA ALA A 47 -18.43 -16.29 4.33
C ALA A 47 -17.84 -17.47 5.10
N ILE A 48 -17.67 -18.59 4.40
CA ILE A 48 -16.97 -19.77 4.91
C ILE A 48 -15.59 -19.79 4.23
N ILE A 49 -14.56 -19.81 5.06
CA ILE A 49 -13.17 -19.81 4.60
C ILE A 49 -12.38 -20.94 5.26
N ARG A 50 -11.30 -21.35 4.61
CA ARG A 50 -10.27 -22.22 5.19
C ARG A 50 -8.93 -21.51 5.15
N PHE A 51 -8.20 -21.53 6.25
CA PHE A 51 -6.81 -21.07 6.25
C PHE A 51 -5.93 -22.09 5.52
N VAL A 52 -5.08 -21.58 4.65
CA VAL A 52 -4.10 -22.40 3.95
C VAL A 52 -2.88 -22.62 4.86
N PRO A 53 -2.37 -23.84 4.98
CA PRO A 53 -1.17 -24.12 5.75
C PRO A 53 0.03 -23.28 5.29
N PRO A 54 1.04 -23.07 6.16
CA PRO A 54 2.25 -22.36 5.76
C PRO A 54 2.96 -23.08 4.60
N GLN A 55 3.52 -22.29 3.69
CA GLN A 55 4.21 -22.79 2.52
C GLN A 55 5.70 -22.48 2.60
N GLY A 56 6.52 -23.37 2.05
CA GLY A 56 7.98 -23.26 2.07
C GLY A 56 8.54 -23.38 3.48
N ASP A 57 9.55 -22.56 3.77
CA ASP A 57 10.24 -22.54 5.06
C ASP A 57 9.53 -21.73 6.15
N SER A 58 8.30 -21.27 5.86
CA SER A 58 7.49 -20.50 6.79
C SER A 58 6.91 -21.41 7.88
N GLU A 59 7.15 -21.07 9.14
CA GLU A 59 6.56 -21.80 10.28
C GLU A 59 5.11 -21.36 10.57
N LEU A 60 4.74 -20.16 10.14
CA LEU A 60 3.46 -19.54 10.45
C LEU A 60 2.59 -19.37 9.18
N PRO A 61 1.27 -19.60 9.29
CA PRO A 61 0.35 -19.45 8.16
C PRO A 61 0.00 -17.99 7.84
N TRP A 62 0.58 -17.03 8.53
CA TRP A 62 0.36 -15.60 8.30
C TRP A 62 1.67 -14.83 8.20
N ALA A 63 1.61 -13.68 7.57
CA ALA A 63 2.70 -12.72 7.50
C ALA A 63 2.32 -11.43 8.22
N GLN A 64 3.27 -10.85 8.95
CA GLN A 64 3.14 -9.54 9.58
C GLN A 64 3.75 -8.50 8.66
N VAL A 65 3.00 -7.44 8.37
CA VAL A 65 3.46 -6.32 7.56
C VAL A 65 3.23 -5.01 8.30
N TRP A 66 4.31 -4.28 8.50
CA TRP A 66 4.26 -2.91 8.99
C TRP A 66 4.16 -1.95 7.83
N SER A 67 3.29 -0.98 7.91
CA SER A 67 3.06 0.02 6.87
C SER A 67 2.83 1.40 7.44
N HIS A 68 3.12 2.41 6.63
CA HIS A 68 2.77 3.80 6.89
C HIS A 68 1.71 4.25 5.89
N ALA A 69 0.72 4.98 6.37
CA ALA A 69 -0.27 5.66 5.53
C ALA A 69 -0.63 6.98 6.20
N PHE A 70 -0.15 8.07 5.64
CA PHE A 70 -0.40 9.41 6.16
C PHE A 70 -0.33 10.45 5.03
N GLN A 71 -0.92 11.60 5.29
CA GLN A 71 -0.89 12.73 4.36
C GLN A 71 0.30 13.63 4.70
N GLY A 72 1.19 13.80 3.72
CA GLY A 72 2.32 14.70 3.78
C GLY A 72 2.16 15.91 2.84
N PRO A 73 3.17 16.78 2.72
CA PRO A 73 3.12 17.95 1.85
C PRO A 73 2.89 17.64 0.37
N GLY A 74 3.35 16.47 -0.08
CA GLY A 74 3.20 15.99 -1.46
C GLY A 74 1.96 15.13 -1.71
N GLY A 75 1.05 15.01 -0.74
CA GLY A 75 -0.12 14.15 -0.80
C GLY A 75 -0.01 12.91 0.11
N TRP A 76 -0.73 11.86 -0.24
CA TRP A 76 -0.70 10.61 0.53
C TRP A 76 0.59 9.83 0.31
N PHE A 77 1.23 9.47 1.42
CA PHE A 77 2.33 8.52 1.46
C PHE A 77 1.82 7.18 2.01
N ILE A 78 1.83 6.15 1.17
CA ILE A 78 1.35 4.81 1.52
C ILE A 78 2.42 3.81 1.09
N GLU A 79 3.19 3.30 2.06
CA GLU A 79 4.29 2.38 1.80
C GLU A 79 4.49 1.41 2.97
N ASN A 80 5.07 0.25 2.66
CA ASN A 80 5.49 -0.69 3.68
C ASN A 80 6.69 -0.15 4.45
N SER A 81 6.69 -0.34 5.76
CA SER A 81 7.82 0.03 6.61
C SER A 81 8.95 -0.99 6.49
N LEU A 82 10.18 -0.51 6.49
CA LEU A 82 11.38 -1.35 6.53
C LEU A 82 11.47 -2.21 7.80
N THR A 83 10.72 -1.88 8.84
CA THR A 83 10.57 -2.70 10.05
C THR A 83 10.06 -4.10 9.73
N THR A 84 9.25 -4.27 8.69
CA THR A 84 8.77 -5.57 8.20
C THR A 84 9.93 -6.51 7.86
N LEU A 85 11.03 -5.95 7.35
CA LEU A 85 12.25 -6.69 6.99
C LEU A 85 13.29 -6.73 8.13
N GLY A 86 12.94 -6.27 9.33
CA GLY A 86 13.88 -6.12 10.43
C GLY A 86 14.92 -5.01 10.24
N LYS A 87 14.70 -4.12 9.27
CA LYS A 87 15.60 -3.00 8.97
C LYS A 87 15.14 -1.71 9.66
N LYS A 88 16.09 -0.81 9.89
CA LYS A 88 15.80 0.50 10.46
C LYS A 88 14.95 1.33 9.50
N CYS A 89 13.77 1.75 9.95
CA CYS A 89 12.87 2.61 9.19
C CYS A 89 13.12 4.08 9.53
N PRO A 90 13.48 4.94 8.55
CA PRO A 90 13.73 6.35 8.78
C PRO A 90 12.49 7.10 9.28
N ILE A 91 11.30 6.75 8.81
CA ILE A 91 10.04 7.37 9.24
C ILE A 91 9.75 7.04 10.71
N SER A 92 9.93 5.79 11.12
CA SER A 92 9.75 5.39 12.52
C SER A 92 10.79 6.07 13.44
N ALA A 93 12.02 6.24 12.99
CA ALA A 93 13.06 6.96 13.73
C ALA A 93 12.68 8.44 13.89
N HIS A 94 12.22 9.09 12.82
CA HIS A 94 11.75 10.47 12.86
C HIS A 94 10.54 10.64 13.81
N ASN A 95 9.58 9.73 13.76
CA ASN A 95 8.42 9.73 14.66
C ASN A 95 8.83 9.58 16.12
N SER A 96 9.85 8.79 16.43
CA SER A 96 10.38 8.66 17.77
C SER A 96 11.00 9.97 18.27
N MET A 97 11.68 10.70 17.39
CA MET A 97 12.22 12.04 17.72
C MET A 97 11.08 13.02 18.00
N LEU A 98 10.05 13.06 17.18
CA LEU A 98 8.87 13.91 17.38
C LEU A 98 8.16 13.58 18.69
N TRP A 99 7.99 12.29 18.99
CA TRP A 99 7.36 11.85 20.24
C TRP A 99 8.13 12.31 21.48
N ASN A 100 9.45 12.25 21.41
CA ASN A 100 10.35 12.60 22.52
C ASN A 100 10.69 14.10 22.60
N SER A 101 10.19 14.93 21.68
CA SER A 101 10.45 16.37 21.67
C SER A 101 9.85 17.13 22.87
N GLY A 102 8.87 16.52 23.54
CA GLY A 102 8.12 17.13 24.63
C GLY A 102 7.00 18.08 24.20
N LYS A 103 6.88 18.38 22.90
CA LYS A 103 5.83 19.24 22.36
C LYS A 103 4.60 18.41 21.95
N GLU A 104 3.42 18.83 22.37
CA GLU A 104 2.18 18.11 22.04
C GLU A 104 1.86 18.17 20.53
N SER A 105 2.18 19.27 19.85
CA SER A 105 2.03 19.37 18.38
C SER A 105 2.85 18.31 17.63
N ASP A 106 4.08 18.04 18.08
CA ASP A 106 4.95 17.04 17.46
C ASP A 106 4.43 15.62 17.73
N LYS A 107 3.88 15.39 18.91
CA LYS A 107 3.25 14.09 19.26
C LYS A 107 2.02 13.81 18.39
N GLU A 108 1.22 14.84 18.08
CA GLU A 108 0.08 14.66 17.17
C GLU A 108 0.52 14.25 15.76
N ILE A 109 1.59 14.86 15.25
CA ILE A 109 2.17 14.48 13.96
C ILE A 109 2.65 13.01 14.02
N ALA A 110 3.37 12.65 15.08
CA ALA A 110 3.85 11.28 15.26
C ALA A 110 2.70 10.25 15.33
N ARG A 111 1.59 10.59 15.98
CA ARG A 111 0.39 9.73 16.03
C ARG A 111 -0.20 9.48 14.64
N LYS A 112 -0.22 10.50 13.77
CA LYS A 112 -0.73 10.38 12.40
C LYS A 112 0.19 9.56 11.49
N GLN A 113 1.49 9.63 11.74
CA GLN A 113 2.52 9.00 10.91
C GLN A 113 2.99 7.64 11.42
N LYS A 114 2.48 7.19 12.56
CA LYS A 114 2.89 5.90 13.16
C LYS A 114 2.63 4.74 12.21
N ARG A 115 3.52 3.75 12.25
CA ARG A 115 3.34 2.50 11.53
C ARG A 115 2.12 1.72 12.05
N LYS A 116 1.46 1.02 11.14
CA LYS A 116 0.37 0.09 11.45
C LYS A 116 0.82 -1.33 11.17
N LEU A 117 0.46 -2.24 12.07
CA LEU A 117 0.67 -3.67 11.88
C LEU A 117 -0.57 -4.27 11.21
N SER A 118 -0.34 -5.01 10.13
CA SER A 118 -1.35 -5.79 9.45
C SER A 118 -0.91 -7.25 9.35
N TYR A 119 -1.85 -8.14 9.45
CA TYR A 119 -1.64 -9.58 9.27
C TYR A 119 -2.28 -10.01 7.98
N TYR A 120 -1.55 -10.76 7.18
CA TYR A 120 -2.00 -11.32 5.92
C TYR A 120 -1.88 -12.84 5.96
N THR A 121 -2.88 -13.51 5.46
CA THR A 121 -2.89 -14.97 5.35
C THR A 121 -3.54 -15.37 4.04
N ASN A 122 -3.11 -16.52 3.52
CA ASN A 122 -3.77 -17.14 2.39
C ASN A 122 -4.99 -17.91 2.87
N ILE A 123 -6.10 -17.73 2.17
CA ILE A 123 -7.35 -18.41 2.48
C ILE A 123 -7.91 -19.08 1.22
N TYR A 124 -8.67 -20.12 1.45
CA TYR A 124 -9.55 -20.73 0.46
C TYR A 124 -10.98 -20.37 0.79
N VAL A 125 -11.68 -19.73 -0.15
CA VAL A 125 -13.08 -19.35 0.01
C VAL A 125 -13.94 -20.49 -0.52
N ILE A 126 -14.83 -21.02 0.32
CA ILE A 126 -15.72 -22.13 -0.03
C ILE A 126 -16.95 -21.62 -0.77
#